data_376fdbd11ef9683dd9dd0dc85bc16aca
#
_entry.id   376fdbd11ef9683dd9dd0dc85bc16aca
#
_cell.length_a   1.000
_cell.length_b   1.000
_cell.length_c   1.000
_cell.angle_alpha   90.00
_cell.angle_beta   90.00
_cell.angle_gamma   90.00
#
_symmetry.space_group_name_H-M   'P 1'
#
loop_
_entity.id
_entity.type
_entity.pdbx_description
1 polymer ?
#
loop_
_entity_poly.entity_id
_entity_poly.type
_entity_poly.pdbx_seq_one_letter_code
_entity_poly.pdbx_strand_id
1 'polypeptide(L)'
;GYAYIGHTTKEWFVATQALIWDELGHKYSFTSQNNPSNPWAFKIDIPEPIKSKMETIKNLVNNHKIIPSNLDGKNFELGLNKTFQITDESLNNFEIEKESSEVSLNGNTLTITPHETSKKSVTLTLRKKYEYFPNGVIVYHHDKGQDLMQPGNVRSKFSFSYESFAGTLNLKKFDKITNSCETDGTRSLENAIYGVY
;
A
#
# COMPACT_ATOMS: atom_id res chain seq x y z
N GLY A 1 15.50 -7.96 12.59
CA GLY A 1 14.99 -6.75 12.13
C GLY A 1 15.93 -5.56 12.20
N TYR A 2 15.35 -4.40 12.39
CA TYR A 2 16.05 -3.10 12.39
C TYR A 2 17.29 -3.06 13.30
N ALA A 3 17.24 -3.71 14.45
CA ALA A 3 18.35 -3.77 15.39
C ALA A 3 19.64 -4.41 14.81
N TYR A 4 19.52 -5.18 13.75
CA TYR A 4 20.69 -5.84 13.12
C TYR A 4 21.30 -5.03 11.98
N ILE A 5 20.62 -4.01 11.48
CA ILE A 5 21.10 -3.19 10.35
C ILE A 5 21.71 -1.90 10.91
N GLY A 6 23.01 -1.96 11.28
CA GLY A 6 23.75 -0.82 11.79
C GLY A 6 23.43 -0.41 13.24
N HIS A 7 22.58 -1.16 13.96
CA HIS A 7 22.13 -0.84 15.32
C HIS A 7 22.46 -1.99 16.28
N THR A 8 23.74 -2.30 16.43
CA THR A 8 24.25 -3.48 17.17
C THR A 8 24.62 -3.22 18.62
N THR A 9 24.32 -2.03 19.16
CA THR A 9 24.62 -1.73 20.57
C THR A 9 23.67 -2.44 21.53
N LYS A 10 24.13 -2.66 22.76
CA LYS A 10 23.30 -3.26 23.82
C LYS A 10 21.97 -2.53 24.04
N GLU A 11 21.95 -1.22 23.91
CA GLU A 11 20.76 -0.40 24.06
C GLU A 11 19.70 -0.67 23.00
N TRP A 12 20.09 -0.84 21.71
CA TRP A 12 19.17 -1.24 20.66
C TRP A 12 18.62 -2.64 20.88
N PHE A 13 19.47 -3.56 21.36
CA PHE A 13 19.04 -4.91 21.70
C PHE A 13 18.00 -4.89 22.82
N VAL A 14 18.27 -4.17 23.93
CA VAL A 14 17.34 -4.06 25.07
C VAL A 14 16.04 -3.39 24.64
N ALA A 15 16.10 -2.30 23.87
CA ALA A 15 14.91 -1.62 23.35
C ALA A 15 14.04 -2.56 22.48
N THR A 16 14.67 -3.32 21.59
CA THR A 16 13.95 -4.28 20.72
C THR A 16 13.33 -5.38 21.55
N GLN A 17 14.06 -5.96 22.50
CA GLN A 17 13.59 -7.06 23.35
C GLN A 17 12.42 -6.60 24.23
N ALA A 18 12.52 -5.41 24.83
CA ALA A 18 11.44 -4.85 25.64
C ALA A 18 10.15 -4.65 24.82
N LEU A 19 10.26 -4.16 23.57
CA LEU A 19 9.10 -3.99 22.70
C LEU A 19 8.48 -5.33 22.26
N ILE A 20 9.30 -6.36 22.00
CA ILE A 20 8.80 -7.69 21.68
C ILE A 20 8.01 -8.25 22.85
N TRP A 21 8.52 -8.12 24.07
CA TRP A 21 7.84 -8.58 25.26
C TRP A 21 6.53 -7.83 25.52
N ASP A 22 6.52 -6.52 25.28
CA ASP A 22 5.32 -5.69 25.41
C ASP A 22 4.23 -6.14 24.44
N GLU A 23 4.60 -6.40 23.19
CA GLU A 23 3.68 -6.89 22.14
C GLU A 23 3.15 -8.31 22.44
N LEU A 24 3.95 -9.18 23.05
CA LEU A 24 3.55 -10.52 23.49
C LEU A 24 2.70 -10.51 24.75
N GLY A 25 2.31 -9.35 25.26
CA GLY A 25 1.45 -9.20 26.43
C GLY A 25 2.16 -9.40 27.78
N HIS A 26 3.46 -9.54 27.76
CA HIS A 26 4.26 -9.51 28.97
C HIS A 26 4.38 -8.05 29.44
N LYS A 27 3.43 -7.60 30.25
CA LYS A 27 3.42 -6.27 30.84
C LYS A 27 4.59 -6.14 31.83
N TYR A 28 5.76 -5.81 31.30
CA TYR A 28 6.87 -5.35 32.13
C TYR A 28 6.56 -3.92 32.56
N SER A 29 6.15 -3.81 33.82
CA SER A 29 6.07 -2.51 34.45
C SER A 29 7.51 -2.10 34.86
N PHE A 30 8.14 -1.31 34.04
CA PHE A 30 9.50 -0.78 34.26
C PHE A 30 9.52 0.37 35.28
N THR A 31 8.86 0.22 36.39
CA THR A 31 8.96 1.18 37.51
C THR A 31 9.46 0.48 38.74
N SER A 32 10.40 1.10 39.45
CA SER A 32 11.15 0.58 40.56
C SER A 32 10.37 0.39 41.87
N GLN A 33 9.11 -0.03 41.82
CA GLN A 33 8.36 -0.38 43.04
C GLN A 33 7.96 -1.85 42.99
N ASN A 34 8.37 -2.59 44.02
CA ASN A 34 7.90 -3.92 44.28
C ASN A 34 6.38 -3.92 44.34
N ASN A 35 5.75 -4.61 43.41
CA ASN A 35 4.31 -4.88 43.47
C ASN A 35 4.12 -6.18 44.25
N PRO A 36 3.59 -6.16 45.47
CA PRO A 36 3.41 -7.38 46.29
C PRO A 36 2.47 -8.38 45.64
N SER A 37 1.59 -7.94 44.72
CA SER A 37 0.64 -8.79 44.02
C SER A 37 1.25 -9.50 42.79
N ASN A 38 2.45 -9.12 42.36
CA ASN A 38 3.18 -9.79 41.27
C ASN A 38 4.70 -9.69 41.54
N PRO A 39 5.25 -10.67 42.28
CA PRO A 39 6.67 -10.67 42.64
C PRO A 39 7.62 -10.82 41.43
N TRP A 40 7.09 -11.11 40.24
CA TRP A 40 7.85 -11.22 39.00
C TRP A 40 7.77 -9.96 38.12
N ALA A 41 7.00 -8.96 38.52
CA ALA A 41 6.94 -7.67 37.84
C ALA A 41 8.13 -6.79 38.27
N PHE A 42 9.26 -6.94 37.64
CA PHE A 42 10.36 -6.01 37.78
C PHE A 42 9.97 -4.69 37.10
N LYS A 43 9.79 -3.64 37.94
CA LYS A 43 9.72 -2.27 37.44
C LYS A 43 11.18 -1.79 37.24
N ILE A 44 11.68 -1.86 36.05
CA ILE A 44 12.96 -1.28 35.67
C ILE A 44 12.69 0.10 35.08
N ASP A 45 13.30 1.13 35.68
CA ASP A 45 13.32 2.45 35.04
C ASP A 45 14.19 2.36 33.79
N ILE A 46 13.58 2.48 32.60
CA ILE A 46 14.32 2.43 31.34
C ILE A 46 15.05 3.75 31.17
N PRO A 47 16.39 3.73 31.06
CA PRO A 47 17.17 4.94 30.79
C PRO A 47 16.72 5.64 29.48
N GLU A 48 16.82 6.97 29.44
CA GLU A 48 16.46 7.76 28.26
C GLU A 48 17.06 7.26 26.94
N PRO A 49 18.32 6.83 26.84
CA PRO A 49 18.86 6.29 25.60
C PRO A 49 18.08 5.07 25.07
N ILE A 50 17.52 4.25 25.94
CA ILE A 50 16.73 3.07 25.55
C ILE A 50 15.31 3.49 25.17
N LYS A 51 14.67 4.41 25.93
CA LYS A 51 13.33 4.95 25.61
C LYS A 51 13.30 5.58 24.22
N SER A 52 14.25 6.44 23.92
CA SER A 52 14.38 7.07 22.60
C SER A 52 14.51 6.03 21.47
N LYS A 53 15.26 4.95 21.69
CA LYS A 53 15.37 3.86 20.74
C LYS A 53 14.09 3.05 20.58
N MET A 54 13.36 2.83 21.68
CA MET A 54 12.03 2.19 21.64
C MET A 54 11.04 3.02 20.82
N GLU A 55 11.02 4.33 21.01
CA GLU A 55 10.18 5.23 20.21
C GLU A 55 10.55 5.20 18.73
N THR A 56 11.84 5.19 18.40
CA THR A 56 12.32 5.06 17.02
C THR A 56 11.81 3.75 16.39
N ILE A 57 11.93 2.64 17.11
CA ILE A 57 11.44 1.34 16.62
C ILE A 57 9.92 1.35 16.46
N LYS A 58 9.16 1.89 17.43
CA LYS A 58 7.69 2.01 17.33
C LYS A 58 7.28 2.82 16.10
N ASN A 59 7.92 3.94 15.86
CA ASN A 59 7.64 4.77 14.68
C ASN A 59 7.93 4.03 13.38
N LEU A 60 9.03 3.28 13.31
CA LEU A 60 9.35 2.46 12.14
C LEU A 60 8.31 1.36 11.90
N VAL A 61 7.89 0.66 12.97
CA VAL A 61 6.85 -0.37 12.90
C VAL A 61 5.51 0.23 12.44
N ASN A 62 5.13 1.37 13.01
CA ASN A 62 3.91 2.07 12.62
C ASN A 62 3.95 2.50 11.15
N ASN A 63 5.06 3.11 10.72
CA ASN A 63 5.24 3.50 9.32
C ASN A 63 5.25 2.28 8.38
N HIS A 64 5.76 1.14 8.86
CA HIS A 64 5.70 -0.10 8.08
C HIS A 64 4.28 -0.61 7.87
N LYS A 65 3.38 -0.41 8.83
CA LYS A 65 1.97 -0.81 8.74
C LYS A 65 1.15 0.13 7.84
N ILE A 66 1.65 1.33 7.52
CA ILE A 66 0.93 2.28 6.68
C ILE A 66 0.77 1.70 5.27
N ILE A 67 -0.47 1.60 4.85
CA ILE A 67 -0.91 1.20 3.51
C ILE A 67 -1.74 2.35 2.95
N PRO A 68 -1.60 2.71 1.64
CA PRO A 68 -2.41 3.76 1.03
C PRO A 68 -3.91 3.41 1.09
N SER A 69 -4.67 4.06 1.96
CA SER A 69 -6.10 3.80 2.15
C SER A 69 -6.95 4.21 0.95
N ASN A 70 -6.42 5.10 0.10
CA ASN A 70 -7.02 5.54 -1.15
C ASN A 70 -6.86 4.51 -2.29
N LEU A 71 -6.04 3.47 -2.09
CA LEU A 71 -5.78 2.40 -3.05
C LEU A 71 -6.22 1.03 -2.54
N ASP A 72 -5.91 0.69 -1.29
CA ASP A 72 -6.13 -0.65 -0.77
C ASP A 72 -7.59 -1.09 -0.86
N GLY A 73 -7.81 -2.24 -1.51
CA GLY A 73 -9.14 -2.82 -1.74
C GLY A 73 -10.04 -2.03 -2.69
N LYS A 74 -9.52 -0.99 -3.38
CA LYS A 74 -10.32 -0.18 -4.30
C LYS A 74 -10.45 -0.84 -5.67
N ASN A 75 -11.53 -0.50 -6.37
CA ASN A 75 -11.73 -0.80 -7.77
C ASN A 75 -11.92 0.51 -8.55
N PHE A 76 -11.19 0.67 -9.66
CA PHE A 76 -11.22 1.87 -10.48
C PHE A 76 -11.78 1.55 -11.87
N GLU A 77 -12.61 2.45 -12.37
CA GLU A 77 -13.07 2.41 -13.77
C GLU A 77 -12.24 3.40 -14.59
N LEU A 78 -11.45 2.89 -15.52
CA LEU A 78 -10.49 3.68 -16.28
C LEU A 78 -10.83 3.70 -17.77
N GLY A 79 -10.72 4.86 -18.39
CA GLY A 79 -10.88 4.99 -19.85
C GLY A 79 -9.69 4.38 -20.58
N LEU A 80 -9.96 3.68 -21.70
CA LEU A 80 -8.91 3.14 -22.56
C LEU A 80 -7.99 4.26 -23.08
N ASN A 81 -6.67 4.04 -23.04
CA ASN A 81 -5.64 5.00 -23.42
C ASN A 81 -5.70 6.33 -22.64
N LYS A 82 -6.34 6.34 -21.48
CA LYS A 82 -6.35 7.49 -20.56
C LYS A 82 -5.42 7.21 -19.41
N THR A 83 -4.54 8.15 -19.14
CA THR A 83 -3.63 8.06 -17.99
C THR A 83 -4.36 8.44 -16.72
N PHE A 84 -4.35 7.55 -15.75
CA PHE A 84 -4.81 7.77 -14.38
C PHE A 84 -3.60 7.85 -13.45
N GLN A 85 -3.58 8.82 -12.57
CA GLN A 85 -2.49 9.01 -11.61
C GLN A 85 -3.03 9.18 -10.20
N ILE A 86 -2.35 8.54 -9.27
CA ILE A 86 -2.57 8.72 -7.84
C ILE A 86 -1.24 8.98 -7.15
N THR A 87 -1.21 9.99 -6.29
CA THR A 87 -0.03 10.35 -5.49
C THR A 87 -0.32 10.12 -4.02
N ASP A 88 0.56 9.37 -3.36
CA ASP A 88 0.50 9.10 -1.93
C ASP A 88 1.92 8.88 -1.39
N GLU A 89 2.30 9.62 -0.35
CA GLU A 89 3.66 9.57 0.20
C GLU A 89 4.08 8.18 0.68
N SER A 90 3.13 7.36 1.11
CA SER A 90 3.42 5.99 1.53
C SER A 90 3.88 5.09 0.39
N LEU A 91 3.54 5.42 -0.87
CA LEU A 91 3.94 4.67 -2.06
C LEU A 91 5.46 4.66 -2.28
N ASN A 92 6.20 5.65 -1.74
CA ASN A 92 7.66 5.66 -1.80
C ASN A 92 8.30 4.37 -1.27
N ASN A 93 7.64 3.70 -0.34
CA ASN A 93 8.11 2.49 0.31
C ASN A 93 7.65 1.19 -0.38
N PHE A 94 6.94 1.29 -1.50
CA PHE A 94 6.38 0.15 -2.21
C PHE A 94 7.05 -0.08 -3.57
N GLU A 95 6.92 -1.30 -4.06
CA GLU A 95 7.24 -1.70 -5.42
C GLU A 95 6.09 -2.54 -5.99
N ILE A 96 5.92 -2.52 -7.30
CA ILE A 96 4.93 -3.35 -7.99
C ILE A 96 5.41 -4.80 -7.94
N GLU A 97 4.56 -5.72 -7.48
CA GLU A 97 4.94 -7.14 -7.32
C GLU A 97 5.11 -7.84 -8.67
N LYS A 98 4.30 -7.49 -9.64
CA LYS A 98 4.36 -8.04 -11.00
C LYS A 98 4.34 -6.89 -12.00
N GLU A 99 5.41 -6.77 -12.76
CA GLU A 99 5.53 -5.75 -13.80
C GLU A 99 4.39 -5.82 -14.82
N SER A 100 3.94 -4.65 -15.27
CA SER A 100 2.94 -4.48 -16.32
C SER A 100 3.34 -3.27 -17.16
N SER A 101 3.15 -3.37 -18.46
CA SER A 101 3.37 -2.23 -19.38
C SER A 101 2.37 -1.09 -19.19
N GLU A 102 1.24 -1.38 -18.55
CA GLU A 102 0.17 -0.41 -18.28
C GLU A 102 0.34 0.35 -16.98
N VAL A 103 1.24 -0.11 -16.10
CA VAL A 103 1.38 0.40 -14.73
C VAL A 103 2.81 0.74 -14.42
N SER A 104 3.03 1.92 -13.88
CA SER A 104 4.33 2.35 -13.38
C SER A 104 4.20 3.02 -12.01
N LEU A 105 5.22 2.84 -11.19
CA LEU A 105 5.36 3.51 -9.90
C LEU A 105 6.66 4.30 -9.88
N ASN A 106 6.56 5.61 -9.78
CA ASN A 106 7.70 6.50 -9.71
C ASN A 106 7.64 7.34 -8.43
N GLY A 107 8.49 6.98 -7.47
CA GLY A 107 8.46 7.60 -6.15
C GLY A 107 7.11 7.38 -5.47
N ASN A 108 6.39 8.45 -5.20
CA ASN A 108 5.07 8.45 -4.57
C ASN A 108 3.89 8.49 -5.55
N THR A 109 4.15 8.37 -6.85
CA THR A 109 3.11 8.49 -7.88
C THR A 109 2.94 7.17 -8.64
N LEU A 110 1.77 6.59 -8.52
CA LEU A 110 1.32 5.44 -9.30
C LEU A 110 0.60 5.95 -10.54
N THR A 111 0.99 5.43 -11.71
CA THR A 111 0.41 5.78 -13.01
C THR A 111 -0.12 4.52 -13.68
N ILE A 112 -1.36 4.56 -14.15
CA ILE A 112 -2.01 3.47 -14.88
C ILE A 112 -2.52 4.01 -16.22
N THR A 113 -2.16 3.34 -17.31
CA THR A 113 -2.63 3.68 -18.66
C THR A 113 -3.08 2.39 -19.35
N PRO A 114 -4.37 2.04 -19.29
CA PRO A 114 -4.86 0.82 -19.93
C PRO A 114 -4.75 0.93 -21.46
N HIS A 115 -4.16 -0.07 -22.09
CA HIS A 115 -4.03 -0.14 -23.56
C HIS A 115 -5.03 -1.10 -24.21
N GLU A 116 -5.60 -2.00 -23.39
CA GLU A 116 -6.61 -2.96 -23.85
C GLU A 116 -7.86 -2.86 -22.99
N THR A 117 -9.02 -3.09 -23.61
CA THR A 117 -10.27 -3.21 -22.85
C THR A 117 -10.27 -4.50 -22.08
N SER A 118 -10.40 -4.40 -20.77
CA SER A 118 -10.47 -5.56 -19.89
C SER A 118 -11.94 -5.88 -19.61
N LYS A 119 -12.37 -7.08 -20.02
CA LYS A 119 -13.70 -7.60 -19.66
C LYS A 119 -13.76 -8.11 -18.20
N LYS A 120 -12.63 -8.15 -17.53
CA LYS A 120 -12.48 -8.58 -16.15
C LYS A 120 -11.59 -7.59 -15.43
N SER A 121 -11.86 -7.43 -14.16
CA SER A 121 -11.05 -6.62 -13.28
C SER A 121 -9.59 -7.11 -13.25
N VAL A 122 -8.66 -6.20 -13.47
CA VAL A 122 -7.22 -6.46 -13.38
C VAL A 122 -6.79 -6.11 -11.97
N THR A 123 -6.29 -7.10 -11.22
CA THR A 123 -5.80 -6.89 -9.86
C THR A 123 -4.31 -6.62 -9.87
N LEU A 124 -3.92 -5.54 -9.23
CA LEU A 124 -2.53 -5.15 -9.01
C LEU A 124 -2.18 -5.28 -7.53
N THR A 125 -1.01 -5.84 -7.29
CA THR A 125 -0.47 -5.99 -5.94
C THR A 125 0.85 -5.21 -5.82
N LEU A 126 0.92 -4.38 -4.79
CA LEU A 126 2.14 -3.70 -4.39
C LEU A 126 2.64 -4.29 -3.08
N ARG A 127 3.96 -4.37 -2.94
CA ARG A 127 4.62 -4.88 -1.74
C ARG A 127 5.66 -3.88 -1.24
N LYS A 128 5.94 -3.88 0.05
CA LYS A 128 7.02 -3.07 0.64
C LYS A 128 8.36 -3.46 0.02
N LYS A 129 9.21 -2.47 -0.26
CA LYS A 129 10.56 -2.68 -0.77
C LYS A 129 11.41 -3.47 0.21
N TYR A 130 12.27 -4.35 -0.32
CA TYR A 130 13.10 -5.25 0.49
C TYR A 130 14.10 -4.52 1.39
N GLU A 131 14.67 -3.43 0.93
CA GLU A 131 15.69 -2.65 1.63
C GLU A 131 15.25 -2.10 2.99
N TYR A 132 13.94 -1.89 3.17
CA TYR A 132 13.40 -1.40 4.44
C TYR A 132 13.17 -2.53 5.46
N PHE A 133 12.89 -3.75 5.01
CA PHE A 133 12.61 -4.90 5.87
C PHE A 133 13.10 -6.20 5.23
N PRO A 134 14.43 -6.40 5.18
CA PRO A 134 14.99 -7.59 4.54
C PRO A 134 14.58 -8.89 5.22
N ASN A 135 14.26 -8.85 6.53
CA ASN A 135 13.88 -10.00 7.31
C ASN A 135 12.72 -9.64 8.24
N GLY A 136 11.61 -10.34 8.08
CA GLY A 136 10.49 -10.33 9.03
C GLY A 136 10.60 -11.48 10.03
N VAL A 137 9.71 -11.47 11.01
CA VAL A 137 9.54 -12.58 11.94
C VAL A 137 8.08 -13.00 11.90
N ILE A 138 7.82 -14.28 11.71
CA ILE A 138 6.51 -14.87 11.84
C ILE A 138 6.38 -15.35 13.30
N VAL A 139 5.37 -14.88 14.00
CA VAL A 139 5.07 -15.31 15.37
C VAL A 139 3.90 -16.27 15.31
N TYR A 140 4.12 -17.50 15.78
CA TYR A 140 3.07 -18.49 15.98
C TYR A 140 2.58 -18.37 17.43
N HIS A 141 1.43 -17.73 17.60
CA HIS A 141 0.84 -17.55 18.92
C HIS A 141 0.17 -18.84 19.41
N HIS A 142 0.36 -19.14 20.70
CA HIS A 142 -0.30 -20.25 21.36
C HIS A 142 -0.95 -19.78 22.67
N ASP A 143 -2.26 -19.96 22.80
CA ASP A 143 -3.07 -19.43 23.92
C ASP A 143 -2.64 -19.90 25.31
N LYS A 144 -1.97 -21.04 25.42
CA LYS A 144 -1.60 -21.67 26.69
C LYS A 144 -0.13 -22.10 26.76
N GLY A 145 0.69 -21.71 25.80
CA GLY A 145 2.07 -22.13 25.68
C GLY A 145 3.00 -20.99 25.32
N GLN A 146 4.23 -21.35 25.02
CA GLN A 146 5.22 -20.42 24.54
C GLN A 146 5.01 -20.13 23.06
N ASP A 147 5.03 -18.85 22.69
CA ASP A 147 5.02 -18.45 21.29
C ASP A 147 6.33 -18.84 20.60
N LEU A 148 6.19 -19.33 19.37
CA LEU A 148 7.34 -19.65 18.51
C LEU A 148 7.56 -18.55 17.50
N MET A 149 8.82 -18.17 17.30
CA MET A 149 9.23 -17.19 16.31
C MET A 149 10.08 -17.84 15.22
N GLN A 150 9.71 -17.58 13.99
CA GLN A 150 10.47 -18.03 12.82
C GLN A 150 10.90 -16.82 12.00
N PRO A 151 12.20 -16.67 11.70
CA PRO A 151 12.66 -15.69 10.73
C PRO A 151 12.02 -15.97 9.37
N GLY A 152 11.47 -14.95 8.75
CA GLY A 152 10.81 -15.06 7.46
C GLY A 152 10.89 -13.77 6.66
N ASN A 153 10.79 -13.89 5.34
CA ASN A 153 10.72 -12.73 4.46
C ASN A 153 9.26 -12.32 4.25
N VAL A 154 8.69 -11.68 5.27
CA VAL A 154 7.31 -11.20 5.23
C VAL A 154 7.32 -9.71 4.91
N ARG A 155 6.79 -9.34 3.74
CA ARG A 155 6.62 -7.95 3.33
C ARG A 155 5.13 -7.59 3.31
N SER A 156 4.77 -6.47 3.89
CA SER A 156 3.40 -5.96 3.79
C SER A 156 3.03 -5.73 2.33
N LYS A 157 1.82 -6.14 1.97
CA LYS A 157 1.26 -6.01 0.64
C LYS A 157 -0.11 -5.38 0.73
N PHE A 158 -0.51 -4.70 -0.34
CA PHE A 158 -1.89 -4.33 -0.58
C PHE A 158 -2.24 -4.55 -2.04
N SER A 159 -3.52 -4.63 -2.34
CA SER A 159 -3.99 -4.84 -3.70
C SER A 159 -5.17 -3.93 -4.01
N PHE A 160 -5.24 -3.50 -5.24
CA PHE A 160 -6.39 -2.82 -5.81
C PHE A 160 -6.66 -3.38 -7.19
N SER A 161 -7.81 -3.06 -7.75
CA SER A 161 -8.16 -3.52 -9.10
C SER A 161 -8.64 -2.37 -9.97
N TYR A 162 -8.56 -2.56 -11.29
CA TYR A 162 -9.17 -1.66 -12.24
C TYR A 162 -9.82 -2.43 -13.39
N GLU A 163 -10.82 -1.81 -13.96
CA GLU A 163 -11.48 -2.22 -15.19
C GLU A 163 -11.29 -1.11 -16.22
N SER A 164 -11.02 -1.49 -17.46
CA SER A 164 -10.87 -0.54 -18.56
C SER A 164 -12.01 -0.63 -19.54
N PHE A 165 -12.49 0.50 -19.96
CA PHE A 165 -13.60 0.57 -20.93
C PHE A 165 -13.29 1.53 -22.07
N ALA A 166 -13.89 1.26 -23.22
CA ALA A 166 -13.96 2.18 -24.35
C ALA A 166 -15.43 2.42 -24.71
N GLY A 167 -15.79 3.67 -24.82
CA GLY A 167 -17.10 4.05 -25.34
C GLY A 167 -17.03 4.29 -26.84
N THR A 168 -18.06 3.89 -27.56
CA THR A 168 -18.24 4.25 -28.98
C THR A 168 -19.41 5.22 -29.08
N LEU A 169 -19.14 6.41 -29.60
CA LEU A 169 -20.18 7.37 -29.90
C LEU A 169 -20.48 7.33 -31.37
N ASN A 170 -21.68 6.88 -31.73
CA ASN A 170 -22.16 6.93 -33.09
C ASN A 170 -23.01 8.20 -33.29
N LEU A 171 -22.45 9.15 -34.01
CA LEU A 171 -23.16 10.37 -34.40
C LEU A 171 -23.75 10.19 -35.78
N LYS A 172 -25.05 10.46 -35.90
CA LYS A 172 -25.73 10.56 -37.20
C LYS A 172 -26.17 12.00 -37.39
N LYS A 173 -25.78 12.59 -38.48
CA LYS A 173 -26.28 13.88 -38.92
C LYS A 173 -27.54 13.69 -39.74
N PHE A 174 -28.59 14.40 -39.43
CA PHE A 174 -29.82 14.42 -40.19
C PHE A 174 -29.93 15.78 -40.88
N ASP A 175 -30.32 15.74 -42.12
CA ASP A 175 -30.76 16.94 -42.80
C ASP A 175 -32.11 17.37 -42.25
N LYS A 176 -32.23 18.64 -41.86
CA LYS A 176 -33.47 19.18 -41.24
C LYS A 176 -34.65 19.20 -42.21
N ILE A 177 -34.39 19.30 -43.53
CA ILE A 177 -35.42 19.39 -44.53
C ILE A 177 -35.91 17.99 -44.92
N THR A 178 -34.99 17.08 -45.18
CA THR A 178 -35.32 15.70 -45.62
C THR A 178 -35.60 14.78 -44.44
N ASN A 179 -35.21 15.18 -43.19
CA ASN A 179 -35.28 14.37 -41.98
C ASN A 179 -34.64 12.99 -42.15
N SER A 180 -33.61 12.92 -42.97
CA SER A 180 -32.87 11.71 -43.27
C SER A 180 -31.36 11.94 -43.20
N CYS A 181 -30.58 10.85 -43.24
CA CYS A 181 -29.11 10.95 -43.31
C CYS A 181 -28.63 11.29 -44.75
N GLU A 182 -29.53 11.37 -45.72
CA GLU A 182 -29.27 11.76 -47.09
C GLU A 182 -29.52 13.25 -47.25
N THR A 183 -28.67 13.90 -48.04
CA THR A 183 -28.86 15.33 -48.37
C THR A 183 -29.94 15.51 -49.43
N ASP A 184 -30.49 16.70 -49.51
CA ASP A 184 -31.43 17.11 -50.61
C ASP A 184 -30.73 17.23 -51.98
N GLY A 185 -29.49 16.75 -52.12
CA GLY A 185 -28.69 16.77 -53.30
C GLY A 185 -27.93 18.07 -53.57
N THR A 186 -28.11 19.09 -52.79
CA THR A 186 -27.44 20.38 -52.97
C THR A 186 -26.27 20.65 -52.07
N ARG A 187 -26.11 19.86 -51.00
CA ARG A 187 -25.04 20.05 -49.99
C ARG A 187 -24.46 18.72 -49.55
N SER A 188 -23.14 18.65 -49.51
CA SER A 188 -22.43 17.49 -48.96
C SER A 188 -22.39 17.54 -47.45
N LEU A 189 -22.55 16.38 -46.81
CA LEU A 189 -22.26 16.19 -45.37
C LEU A 189 -20.79 15.82 -45.10
N GLU A 190 -19.96 15.71 -46.17
CA GLU A 190 -18.54 15.47 -46.02
C GLU A 190 -17.83 16.62 -45.31
N ASN A 191 -16.79 16.26 -44.60
CA ASN A 191 -15.92 17.21 -43.84
C ASN A 191 -16.62 18.02 -42.76
N ALA A 192 -17.79 17.58 -42.26
CA ALA A 192 -18.38 18.20 -41.07
C ALA A 192 -17.57 17.87 -39.80
N ILE A 193 -17.09 18.91 -39.14
CA ILE A 193 -16.31 18.79 -37.89
C ILE A 193 -17.27 18.83 -36.70
N TYR A 194 -17.16 17.84 -35.82
CA TYR A 194 -17.93 17.75 -34.58
C TYR A 194 -16.98 17.84 -33.38
N GLY A 195 -17.34 18.59 -32.37
CA GLY A 195 -16.68 18.60 -31.08
C GLY A 195 -17.50 17.82 -30.06
N VAL A 196 -16.85 16.99 -29.27
CA VAL A 196 -17.43 16.36 -28.07
C VAL A 196 -16.77 17.02 -26.87
N TYR A 197 -17.56 17.60 -25.96
CA TYR A 197 -17.10 18.33 -24.80
C TYR A 197 -17.51 17.59 -23.53
#